data_16c181ec7738893214d04ed099aec291
#
_entry.id   16c181ec7738893214d04ed099aec291
#
_cell.length_a   1.000
_cell.length_b   1.000
_cell.length_c   1.000
_cell.angle_alpha   90.00
_cell.angle_beta   90.00
_cell.angle_gamma   90.00
#
_symmetry.space_group_name_H-M   'P 1'
#
loop_
_entity.id
_entity.type
_entity.pdbx_description
1 polymer ?
#
loop_
_entity_poly.entity_id
_entity_poly.type
_entity_poly.pdbx_seq_one_letter_code
_entity_poly.pdbx_strand_id
1 'polypeptide(L)'
;CVVHSLEGGHSLHGHEAGKSLEDEIMSSPKDVEEEILANLEHFFNRGVAYLTLAHFYPNRIAYPVFPYPEYAMSHMKWKKALGKWDMNKGLTLTGEKVVEKMLELGMLIDICHCTPKAKSRILEIASHHKKGNCIIASHAGAFEIHRDPYNLTDKEIKWIGDNGGVIGIIFMNYWLSPVDRGLGLKHIEQTMNHMINVGGSGCVGIGTDYDGFPDPPDEISDLSELPRITKYLTSLGYTDVQVEGFLGANALRTLRQGWGKRSPVE
;
A
#
# COMPACT_ATOMS: atom_id res chain seq x y z
N CYS A 1 2.47 -20.74 0.79
CA CYS A 1 2.71 -19.94 2.01
C CYS A 1 1.66 -18.84 2.08
N VAL A 2 1.11 -18.59 3.26
CA VAL A 2 0.17 -17.48 3.51
C VAL A 2 0.89 -16.47 4.39
N VAL A 3 0.78 -15.19 4.04
CA VAL A 3 1.30 -14.07 4.82
C VAL A 3 0.12 -13.24 5.29
N HIS A 4 0.02 -13.00 6.59
CA HIS A 4 -1.05 -12.18 7.17
C HIS A 4 -0.66 -10.71 7.16
N SER A 5 -1.63 -9.87 6.83
CA SER A 5 -1.53 -8.41 6.88
C SER A 5 -2.79 -7.80 7.48
N LEU A 6 -2.69 -6.53 7.84
CA LEU A 6 -3.83 -5.70 8.22
C LEU A 6 -3.96 -4.57 7.20
N GLU A 7 -5.15 -4.37 6.69
CA GLU A 7 -5.46 -3.25 5.82
C GLU A 7 -6.33 -2.22 6.55
N GLY A 8 -5.70 -1.10 6.88
CA GLY A 8 -6.29 0.01 7.60
C GLY A 8 -5.91 0.09 9.08
N GLY A 9 -5.32 1.22 9.46
CA GLY A 9 -4.91 1.51 10.83
C GLY A 9 -6.06 1.52 11.85
N HIS A 10 -7.31 1.62 11.38
CA HIS A 10 -8.51 1.46 12.21
C HIS A 10 -8.61 0.07 12.86
N SER A 11 -7.88 -0.93 12.35
CA SER A 11 -7.79 -2.26 12.96
C SER A 11 -7.03 -2.29 14.29
N LEU A 12 -6.25 -1.23 14.59
CA LEU A 12 -5.50 -1.14 15.85
C LEU A 12 -6.33 -0.55 16.99
N HIS A 13 -7.33 0.25 16.67
CA HIS A 13 -8.27 0.83 17.64
C HIS A 13 -9.58 1.17 16.95
N GLY A 14 -10.67 0.65 17.46
CA GLY A 14 -12.02 0.85 16.90
C GLY A 14 -12.54 2.26 17.10
N HIS A 15 -13.67 2.54 16.44
CA HIS A 15 -14.40 3.80 16.60
C HIS A 15 -15.11 3.86 17.97
N GLU A 16 -15.00 4.99 18.66
CA GLU A 16 -15.65 5.21 19.92
C GLU A 16 -17.12 5.64 19.73
N ALA A 17 -18.05 4.91 20.35
CA ALA A 17 -19.46 5.23 20.24
C ALA A 17 -19.76 6.65 20.76
N GLY A 18 -20.46 7.43 19.94
CA GLY A 18 -20.90 8.79 20.30
C GLY A 18 -19.89 9.91 20.03
N LYS A 19 -18.68 9.60 19.56
CA LYS A 19 -17.73 10.60 19.07
C LYS A 19 -17.80 10.73 17.56
N SER A 20 -17.50 11.92 17.04
CA SER A 20 -17.23 12.06 15.61
C SER A 20 -15.82 11.54 15.31
N LEU A 21 -15.60 11.01 14.10
CA LEU A 21 -14.29 10.57 13.68
C LEU A 21 -13.24 11.70 13.73
N GLU A 22 -13.65 12.93 13.46
CA GLU A 22 -12.79 14.12 13.53
C GLU A 22 -12.34 14.40 14.97
N ASP A 23 -13.26 14.31 15.94
CA ASP A 23 -12.95 14.46 17.35
C ASP A 23 -12.01 13.36 17.85
N GLU A 24 -12.18 12.12 17.38
CA GLU A 24 -11.31 11.01 17.72
C GLU A 24 -9.88 11.18 17.18
N ILE A 25 -9.74 11.66 15.95
CA ILE A 25 -8.43 11.89 15.33
C ILE A 25 -7.73 13.06 16.02
N MET A 26 -8.47 14.11 16.37
CA MET A 26 -7.91 15.31 17.03
C MET A 26 -7.60 15.09 18.50
N SER A 27 -8.33 14.20 19.16
CA SER A 27 -8.09 13.81 20.55
C SER A 27 -7.48 12.40 20.59
N SER A 28 -6.15 12.31 20.66
CA SER A 28 -5.49 11.04 20.98
C SER A 28 -5.03 11.07 22.43
N PRO A 29 -5.89 10.68 23.40
CA PRO A 29 -5.45 10.53 24.78
C PRO A 29 -4.28 9.55 24.85
N LYS A 30 -3.41 9.75 25.83
CA LYS A 30 -2.19 8.95 25.96
C LYS A 30 -2.46 7.46 26.12
N ASP A 31 -3.51 7.10 26.82
CA ASP A 31 -3.97 5.73 27.02
C ASP A 31 -4.42 5.08 25.71
N VAL A 32 -5.10 5.81 24.83
CA VAL A 32 -5.47 5.32 23.50
C VAL A 32 -4.24 5.11 22.60
N GLU A 33 -3.28 6.01 22.66
CA GLU A 33 -2.01 5.87 21.93
C GLU A 33 -1.24 4.63 22.41
N GLU A 34 -1.13 4.44 23.72
CA GLU A 34 -0.49 3.27 24.32
C GLU A 34 -1.20 1.96 23.91
N GLU A 35 -2.54 1.96 23.86
CA GLU A 35 -3.32 0.82 23.36
C GLU A 35 -3.04 0.51 21.88
N ILE A 36 -3.02 1.54 21.02
CA ILE A 36 -2.71 1.38 19.60
C ILE A 36 -1.34 0.73 19.40
N LEU A 37 -0.32 1.21 20.12
CA LEU A 37 1.04 0.68 20.03
C LEU A 37 1.14 -0.76 20.59
N ALA A 38 0.41 -1.07 21.66
CA ALA A 38 0.34 -2.41 22.23
C ALA A 38 -0.35 -3.39 21.27
N ASN A 39 -1.46 -2.98 20.63
CA ASN A 39 -2.17 -3.77 19.64
C ASN A 39 -1.30 -4.01 18.40
N LEU A 40 -0.54 -3.02 17.93
CA LEU A 40 0.41 -3.19 16.84
C LEU A 40 1.45 -4.28 17.17
N GLU A 41 2.05 -4.23 18.37
CA GLU A 41 3.01 -5.22 18.81
C GLU A 41 2.38 -6.60 18.98
N HIS A 42 1.14 -6.67 19.49
CA HIS A 42 0.39 -7.92 19.58
C HIS A 42 0.20 -8.56 18.21
N PHE A 43 -0.26 -7.82 17.19
CA PHE A 43 -0.43 -8.35 15.85
C PHE A 43 0.90 -8.77 15.21
N PHE A 44 1.97 -8.00 15.40
CA PHE A 44 3.29 -8.40 14.96
C PHE A 44 3.73 -9.74 15.58
N ASN A 45 3.55 -9.91 16.89
CA ASN A 45 3.88 -11.14 17.60
C ASN A 45 3.00 -12.34 17.18
N ARG A 46 1.81 -12.07 16.60
CA ARG A 46 0.93 -13.07 15.99
C ARG A 46 1.28 -13.39 14.55
N GLY A 47 2.31 -12.79 13.99
CA GLY A 47 2.83 -13.09 12.66
C GLY A 47 2.25 -12.22 11.53
N VAL A 48 1.66 -11.06 11.86
CA VAL A 48 1.28 -10.07 10.85
C VAL A 48 2.54 -9.43 10.28
N ALA A 49 2.71 -9.48 8.96
CA ALA A 49 3.93 -9.05 8.29
C ALA A 49 3.94 -7.55 7.98
N TYR A 50 2.79 -6.99 7.64
CA TYR A 50 2.67 -5.58 7.31
C TYR A 50 1.32 -5.00 7.70
N LEU A 51 1.27 -3.68 7.81
CA LEU A 51 0.07 -2.89 8.04
C LEU A 51 -0.02 -1.79 6.99
N THR A 52 -1.18 -1.72 6.31
CA THR A 52 -1.58 -0.57 5.49
C THR A 52 -2.18 0.49 6.42
N LEU A 53 -1.55 1.67 6.53
CA LEU A 53 -1.88 2.65 7.57
C LEU A 53 -3.24 3.34 7.38
N ALA A 54 -3.64 3.51 6.13
CA ALA A 54 -4.92 4.10 5.74
C ALA A 54 -5.74 3.11 4.92
N HIS A 55 -7.06 3.30 4.82
CA HIS A 55 -7.92 2.56 3.92
C HIS A 55 -9.07 3.46 3.42
N PHE A 56 -10.36 3.11 3.59
CA PHE A 56 -11.47 3.88 3.02
C PHE A 56 -11.78 5.19 3.72
N TYR A 57 -11.47 5.34 4.98
CA TYR A 57 -11.78 6.54 5.76
C TYR A 57 -10.66 6.91 6.71
N PRO A 58 -10.57 8.20 7.11
CA PRO A 58 -9.58 8.65 8.09
C PRO A 58 -9.66 7.83 9.37
N ASN A 59 -8.53 7.61 9.98
CA ASN A 59 -8.42 6.93 11.27
C ASN A 59 -7.39 7.64 12.16
N ARG A 60 -7.20 7.17 13.40
CA ARG A 60 -6.27 7.79 14.36
C ARG A 60 -4.79 7.77 13.92
N ILE A 61 -4.46 7.10 12.81
CA ILE A 61 -3.10 6.93 12.32
C ILE A 61 -2.86 7.75 11.05
N ALA A 62 -3.74 7.63 10.05
CA ALA A 62 -3.52 8.23 8.74
C ALA A 62 -4.82 8.64 8.03
N TYR A 63 -4.69 9.62 7.14
CA TYR A 63 -5.72 10.01 6.21
C TYR A 63 -5.55 9.28 4.87
N PRO A 64 -6.62 8.69 4.32
CA PRO A 64 -6.60 8.04 3.03
C PRO A 64 -6.86 8.99 1.88
N VAL A 65 -6.43 8.59 0.68
CA VAL A 65 -7.02 9.08 -0.57
C VAL A 65 -8.45 8.56 -0.71
N PHE A 66 -9.27 9.27 -1.50
CA PHE A 66 -10.58 8.73 -1.83
C PHE A 66 -10.41 7.50 -2.74
N PRO A 67 -11.03 6.35 -2.40
CA PRO A 67 -10.71 5.06 -3.02
C PRO A 67 -11.45 4.79 -4.34
N TYR A 68 -12.10 5.79 -4.91
CA TYR A 68 -12.86 5.65 -6.15
C TYR A 68 -12.53 6.78 -7.11
N PRO A 69 -12.69 6.58 -8.43
CA PRO A 69 -12.49 7.65 -9.40
C PRO A 69 -13.49 8.79 -9.18
N GLU A 70 -13.08 10.01 -9.57
CA GLU A 70 -13.83 11.23 -9.28
C GLU A 70 -15.27 11.20 -9.83
N TYR A 71 -15.49 10.56 -10.98
CA TYR A 71 -16.83 10.41 -11.55
C TYR A 71 -17.79 9.60 -10.67
N ALA A 72 -17.27 8.62 -9.90
CA ALA A 72 -18.07 7.84 -8.97
C ALA A 72 -18.53 8.67 -7.76
N MET A 73 -17.77 9.72 -7.42
CA MET A 73 -18.09 10.62 -6.30
C MET A 73 -19.43 11.34 -6.45
N SER A 74 -19.81 11.73 -7.69
CA SER A 74 -21.03 12.47 -7.96
C SER A 74 -22.30 11.67 -7.65
N HIS A 75 -22.23 10.35 -7.72
CA HIS A 75 -23.36 9.42 -7.53
C HIS A 75 -23.47 8.85 -6.11
N MET A 76 -22.47 9.07 -5.26
CA MET A 76 -22.43 8.42 -3.94
C MET A 76 -23.07 9.26 -2.85
N LYS A 77 -24.29 8.86 -2.41
CA LYS A 77 -24.99 9.47 -1.28
C LYS A 77 -24.24 9.33 0.05
N TRP A 78 -23.38 8.33 0.19
CA TRP A 78 -22.61 8.03 1.40
C TRP A 78 -21.38 8.93 1.60
N LYS A 79 -21.01 9.76 0.63
CA LYS A 79 -20.00 10.80 0.78
C LYS A 79 -20.18 11.68 2.03
N LYS A 80 -21.45 11.92 2.43
CA LYS A 80 -21.77 12.67 3.65
C LYS A 80 -21.59 11.85 4.93
N ALA A 81 -21.70 10.52 4.85
CA ALA A 81 -21.65 9.62 6.00
C ALA A 81 -20.23 9.24 6.40
N LEU A 82 -19.30 9.21 5.44
CA LEU A 82 -17.91 8.77 5.66
C LEU A 82 -16.93 9.92 5.98
N GLY A 83 -17.43 11.14 6.22
CA GLY A 83 -16.59 12.29 6.51
C GLY A 83 -16.00 12.94 5.25
N LYS A 84 -15.10 13.89 5.45
CA LYS A 84 -14.42 14.59 4.37
C LYS A 84 -13.05 13.97 4.14
N TRP A 85 -12.81 13.51 2.90
CA TRP A 85 -11.45 13.19 2.47
C TRP A 85 -10.68 14.49 2.25
N ASP A 86 -9.69 14.73 3.10
CA ASP A 86 -8.84 15.92 2.99
C ASP A 86 -7.44 15.49 2.55
N MET A 87 -7.14 15.71 1.28
CA MET A 87 -5.85 15.38 0.67
C MET A 87 -4.68 16.20 1.24
N ASN A 88 -4.97 17.27 2.00
CA ASN A 88 -3.97 18.07 2.69
C ASN A 88 -3.62 17.53 4.08
N LYS A 89 -4.33 16.51 4.54
CA LYS A 89 -3.99 15.77 5.76
C LYS A 89 -3.04 14.60 5.45
N GLY A 90 -2.31 14.16 6.45
CA GLY A 90 -1.31 13.11 6.31
C GLY A 90 -1.35 12.12 7.47
N LEU A 91 -0.18 11.78 8.01
CA LEU A 91 -0.11 11.09 9.29
C LEU A 91 -0.58 11.99 10.43
N THR A 92 -1.19 11.38 11.45
CA THR A 92 -1.39 12.00 12.76
C THR A 92 -0.11 11.89 13.59
N LEU A 93 -0.06 12.55 14.75
CA LEU A 93 1.06 12.35 15.69
C LEU A 93 1.15 10.90 16.18
N THR A 94 0.01 10.25 16.45
CA THR A 94 -0.04 8.82 16.77
C THR A 94 0.44 7.98 15.59
N GLY A 95 0.09 8.38 14.36
CA GLY A 95 0.54 7.70 13.15
C GLY A 95 2.06 7.74 12.96
N GLU A 96 2.72 8.84 13.30
CA GLU A 96 4.19 8.91 13.27
C GLU A 96 4.81 7.90 14.24
N LYS A 97 4.28 7.79 15.47
CA LYS A 97 4.74 6.79 16.45
C LYS A 97 4.47 5.35 16.03
N VAL A 98 3.35 5.11 15.34
CA VAL A 98 3.06 3.79 14.75
C VAL A 98 4.10 3.45 13.68
N VAL A 99 4.45 4.38 12.80
CA VAL A 99 5.50 4.18 11.78
C VAL A 99 6.85 3.89 12.44
N GLU A 100 7.26 4.68 13.45
CA GLU A 100 8.49 4.44 14.20
C GLU A 100 8.50 3.07 14.86
N LYS A 101 7.40 2.68 15.53
CA LYS A 101 7.26 1.37 16.18
C LYS A 101 7.30 0.21 15.18
N MET A 102 6.70 0.37 13.98
CA MET A 102 6.80 -0.64 12.91
C MET A 102 8.24 -0.84 12.45
N LEU A 103 9.00 0.26 12.29
CA LEU A 103 10.42 0.20 11.94
C LEU A 103 11.26 -0.50 13.02
N GLU A 104 10.98 -0.23 14.30
CA GLU A 104 11.65 -0.89 15.44
C GLU A 104 11.37 -2.39 15.46
N LEU A 105 10.12 -2.80 15.26
CA LEU A 105 9.69 -4.19 15.25
C LEU A 105 10.20 -4.97 14.03
N GLY A 106 10.52 -4.29 12.93
CA GLY A 106 10.71 -4.92 11.63
C GLY A 106 9.37 -5.41 11.06
N MET A 107 8.32 -4.63 11.20
CA MET A 107 7.04 -4.80 10.53
C MET A 107 7.04 -3.94 9.27
N LEU A 108 6.71 -4.52 8.11
CA LEU A 108 6.70 -3.76 6.87
C LEU A 108 5.59 -2.71 6.88
N ILE A 109 5.88 -1.54 6.32
CA ILE A 109 4.92 -0.44 6.22
C ILE A 109 4.39 -0.40 4.79
N ASP A 110 3.08 -0.52 4.65
CA ASP A 110 2.40 -0.38 3.37
C ASP A 110 1.81 1.02 3.22
N ILE A 111 2.18 1.70 2.13
CA ILE A 111 1.77 3.08 1.86
C ILE A 111 0.55 3.19 0.94
N CYS A 112 -0.05 2.08 0.52
CA CYS A 112 -1.29 2.09 -0.24
C CYS A 112 -2.38 2.85 0.50
N HIS A 113 -3.32 3.41 -0.22
CA HIS A 113 -4.42 4.25 0.29
C HIS A 113 -4.00 5.56 0.98
N CYS A 114 -2.75 5.73 1.37
CA CYS A 114 -2.29 6.94 2.05
C CYS A 114 -2.35 8.18 1.14
N THR A 115 -2.72 9.34 1.71
CA THR A 115 -2.59 10.62 0.98
C THR A 115 -1.14 10.88 0.57
N PRO A 116 -0.89 11.67 -0.47
CA PRO A 116 0.48 12.06 -0.85
C PRO A 116 1.27 12.65 0.31
N LYS A 117 0.60 13.39 1.21
CA LYS A 117 1.23 13.97 2.39
C LYS A 117 1.60 12.91 3.42
N ALA A 118 0.75 11.89 3.63
CA ALA A 118 1.06 10.76 4.49
C ALA A 118 2.22 9.94 3.93
N LYS A 119 2.17 9.58 2.63
CA LYS A 119 3.27 8.88 1.94
C LYS A 119 4.61 9.61 2.12
N SER A 120 4.64 10.93 1.83
CA SER A 120 5.86 11.74 1.99
C SER A 120 6.41 11.69 3.42
N ARG A 121 5.54 11.79 4.44
CA ARG A 121 5.97 11.77 5.84
C ARG A 121 6.48 10.40 6.27
N ILE A 122 5.86 9.31 5.82
CA ILE A 122 6.32 7.93 6.07
C ILE A 122 7.74 7.75 5.52
N LEU A 123 7.97 8.14 4.26
CA LEU A 123 9.29 8.03 3.62
C LEU A 123 10.35 8.89 4.32
N GLU A 124 9.97 10.06 4.81
CA GLU A 124 10.85 10.92 5.60
C GLU A 124 11.28 10.25 6.91
N ILE A 125 10.33 9.74 7.71
CA ILE A 125 10.63 9.02 8.96
C ILE A 125 11.52 7.82 8.67
N ALA A 126 11.17 7.01 7.67
CA ALA A 126 11.94 5.84 7.27
C ALA A 126 13.38 6.20 6.87
N SER A 127 13.59 7.32 6.18
CA SER A 127 14.93 7.78 5.75
C SER A 127 15.87 8.11 6.91
N HIS A 128 15.33 8.43 8.08
CA HIS A 128 16.12 8.71 9.29
C HIS A 128 16.35 7.48 10.16
N HIS A 129 15.70 6.36 9.84
CA HIS A 129 15.85 5.13 10.61
C HIS A 129 17.11 4.36 10.17
N LYS A 130 17.94 3.92 11.13
CA LYS A 130 19.27 3.34 10.88
C LYS A 130 19.28 1.97 10.18
N LYS A 131 18.15 1.32 9.98
CA LYS A 131 18.06 -0.04 9.45
C LYS A 131 17.15 -0.13 8.23
N GLY A 132 17.63 -0.88 7.24
CA GLY A 132 17.02 -1.10 5.94
C GLY A 132 15.49 -1.17 5.96
N ASN A 133 14.90 -0.13 5.40
CA ASN A 133 13.51 0.19 5.61
C ASN A 133 12.71 -0.33 4.43
N CYS A 134 12.26 -1.56 4.52
CA CYS A 134 11.36 -2.09 3.52
C CYS A 134 9.98 -1.45 3.64
N ILE A 135 9.80 -0.33 2.96
CA ILE A 135 8.48 0.20 2.66
C ILE A 135 7.94 -0.55 1.45
N ILE A 136 6.68 -0.90 1.47
CA ILE A 136 6.00 -1.55 0.37
C ILE A 136 4.80 -0.72 -0.09
N ALA A 137 4.37 -0.99 -1.32
CA ALA A 137 3.03 -0.69 -1.77
C ALA A 137 2.42 -2.03 -2.20
N SER A 138 1.49 -2.55 -1.41
CA SER A 138 0.92 -3.88 -1.64
C SER A 138 0.14 -3.96 -2.94
N HIS A 139 -0.52 -2.85 -3.36
CA HIS A 139 -1.32 -2.75 -4.57
C HIS A 139 -1.43 -1.29 -5.03
N ALA A 140 -0.72 -0.93 -6.10
CA ALA A 140 -0.72 0.44 -6.64
C ALA A 140 -0.46 0.47 -8.14
N GLY A 141 -0.88 1.55 -8.79
CA GLY A 141 -0.50 1.92 -10.15
C GLY A 141 0.62 2.97 -10.16
N ALA A 142 0.95 3.47 -11.35
CA ALA A 142 1.94 4.53 -11.57
C ALA A 142 1.25 5.86 -11.93
N PHE A 143 1.55 6.91 -11.17
CA PHE A 143 0.95 8.24 -11.36
C PHE A 143 1.24 8.83 -12.74
N GLU A 144 2.42 8.60 -13.30
CA GLU A 144 2.77 9.11 -14.63
C GLU A 144 2.05 8.38 -15.78
N ILE A 145 1.50 7.19 -15.52
CA ILE A 145 0.61 6.48 -16.47
C ILE A 145 -0.83 6.95 -16.30
N HIS A 146 -1.32 6.96 -15.06
CA HIS A 146 -2.64 7.48 -14.72
C HIS A 146 -2.56 8.39 -13.49
N ARG A 147 -2.81 9.68 -13.69
CA ARG A 147 -2.67 10.72 -12.68
C ARG A 147 -3.81 10.69 -11.67
N ASP A 148 -3.82 9.64 -10.87
CA ASP A 148 -4.68 9.50 -9.70
C ASP A 148 -3.83 9.61 -8.44
N PRO A 149 -4.25 10.36 -7.39
CA PRO A 149 -3.51 10.50 -6.13
C PRO A 149 -3.26 9.18 -5.40
N TYR A 150 -4.02 8.15 -5.70
CA TYR A 150 -3.80 6.80 -5.18
C TYR A 150 -2.49 6.22 -5.70
N ASN A 151 -2.21 6.42 -6.97
CA ASN A 151 -1.03 5.89 -7.65
C ASN A 151 0.28 6.49 -7.12
N LEU A 152 1.37 5.76 -7.30
CA LEU A 152 2.70 6.16 -6.86
C LEU A 152 3.36 7.09 -7.86
N THR A 153 3.93 8.19 -7.37
CA THR A 153 4.80 9.06 -8.15
C THR A 153 6.16 8.39 -8.41
N ASP A 154 6.88 8.84 -9.44
CA ASP A 154 8.24 8.36 -9.74
C ASP A 154 9.19 8.50 -8.54
N LYS A 155 9.02 9.55 -7.73
CA LYS A 155 9.81 9.74 -6.50
C LYS A 155 9.56 8.62 -5.49
N GLU A 156 8.30 8.22 -5.30
CA GLU A 156 7.91 7.13 -4.39
C GLU A 156 8.38 5.78 -4.92
N ILE A 157 8.18 5.51 -6.22
CA ILE A 157 8.64 4.30 -6.90
C ILE A 157 10.16 4.15 -6.75
N LYS A 158 10.90 5.21 -7.06
CA LYS A 158 12.37 5.22 -6.94
C LYS A 158 12.82 4.99 -5.51
N TRP A 159 12.19 5.65 -4.53
CA TRP A 159 12.53 5.48 -3.12
C TRP A 159 12.33 4.03 -2.67
N ILE A 160 11.20 3.40 -3.02
CA ILE A 160 10.92 2.00 -2.70
C ILE A 160 11.96 1.07 -3.33
N GLY A 161 12.29 1.28 -4.61
CA GLY A 161 13.29 0.49 -5.32
C GLY A 161 14.69 0.60 -4.70
N ASP A 162 15.14 1.82 -4.45
CA ASP A 162 16.48 2.10 -3.87
C ASP A 162 16.63 1.51 -2.46
N ASN A 163 15.55 1.34 -1.71
CA ASN A 163 15.54 0.83 -0.33
C ASN A 163 15.11 -0.63 -0.21
N GLY A 164 15.05 -1.37 -1.32
CA GLY A 164 14.79 -2.81 -1.31
C GLY A 164 13.34 -3.21 -1.04
N GLY A 165 12.41 -2.29 -1.18
CA GLY A 165 10.98 -2.55 -1.10
C GLY A 165 10.42 -3.27 -2.33
N VAL A 166 9.09 -3.42 -2.36
CA VAL A 166 8.35 -3.98 -3.48
C VAL A 166 7.03 -3.26 -3.68
N ILE A 167 6.62 -3.12 -4.93
CA ILE A 167 5.36 -2.53 -5.36
C ILE A 167 4.56 -3.63 -6.06
N GLY A 168 3.44 -4.04 -5.47
CA GLY A 168 2.47 -4.88 -6.14
C GLY A 168 1.66 -4.05 -7.13
N ILE A 169 1.68 -4.43 -8.40
CA ILE A 169 0.85 -3.75 -9.40
C ILE A 169 -0.60 -4.16 -9.20
N ILE A 170 -1.46 -3.17 -8.98
CA ILE A 170 -2.88 -3.40 -8.80
C ILE A 170 -3.55 -3.84 -10.12
N PHE A 171 -4.52 -4.73 -10.03
CA PHE A 171 -5.30 -5.19 -11.20
C PHE A 171 -6.68 -4.55 -11.22
N MET A 172 -6.71 -3.23 -11.05
CA MET A 172 -7.94 -2.45 -11.08
C MET A 172 -7.93 -1.48 -12.25
N ASN A 173 -8.92 -1.57 -13.11
CA ASN A 173 -9.00 -0.84 -14.37
C ASN A 173 -8.75 0.67 -14.20
N TYR A 174 -9.51 1.32 -13.33
CA TYR A 174 -9.45 2.79 -13.20
C TYR A 174 -8.20 3.34 -12.48
N TRP A 175 -7.29 2.50 -12.01
CA TRP A 175 -5.97 2.93 -11.51
C TRP A 175 -4.83 2.56 -12.45
N LEU A 176 -5.06 1.59 -13.35
CA LEU A 176 -4.09 1.22 -14.38
C LEU A 176 -4.08 2.16 -15.58
N SER A 177 -5.23 2.80 -15.88
CA SER A 177 -5.35 3.64 -17.07
C SER A 177 -6.47 4.68 -16.89
N PRO A 178 -6.34 5.87 -17.53
CA PRO A 178 -7.45 6.83 -17.61
C PRO A 178 -8.61 6.33 -18.48
N VAL A 179 -8.43 5.25 -19.23
CA VAL A 179 -9.46 4.56 -19.99
C VAL A 179 -9.90 3.38 -19.15
N ASP A 180 -11.10 3.43 -18.60
CA ASP A 180 -11.65 2.51 -17.60
C ASP A 180 -12.30 1.23 -18.16
N ARG A 181 -12.05 0.90 -19.43
CA ARG A 181 -12.66 -0.28 -20.09
C ARG A 181 -11.70 -0.95 -21.06
N GLY A 182 -11.86 -2.26 -21.22
CA GLY A 182 -11.10 -3.06 -22.18
C GLY A 182 -9.63 -3.14 -21.83
N LEU A 183 -9.28 -3.03 -20.55
CA LEU A 183 -7.91 -3.19 -20.08
C LEU A 183 -7.56 -4.67 -19.97
N GLY A 184 -6.28 -4.96 -20.03
CA GLY A 184 -5.77 -6.32 -19.97
C GLY A 184 -4.28 -6.36 -19.60
N LEU A 185 -3.65 -7.49 -19.88
CA LEU A 185 -2.25 -7.76 -19.57
C LEU A 185 -1.28 -6.69 -20.08
N LYS A 186 -1.59 -6.06 -21.22
CA LYS A 186 -0.80 -4.96 -21.76
C LYS A 186 -0.71 -3.76 -20.82
N HIS A 187 -1.78 -3.42 -20.11
CA HIS A 187 -1.78 -2.27 -19.20
C HIS A 187 -1.03 -2.58 -17.90
N ILE A 188 -1.10 -3.82 -17.44
CA ILE A 188 -0.27 -4.33 -16.33
C ILE A 188 1.21 -4.26 -16.72
N GLU A 189 1.54 -4.73 -17.93
CA GLU A 189 2.91 -4.71 -18.46
C GLU A 189 3.45 -3.28 -18.66
N GLN A 190 2.63 -2.36 -19.14
CA GLN A 190 3.02 -0.94 -19.27
C GLN A 190 3.36 -0.32 -17.91
N THR A 191 2.53 -0.58 -16.89
CA THR A 191 2.78 -0.13 -15.51
C THR A 191 4.04 -0.77 -14.95
N MET A 192 4.22 -2.09 -15.16
CA MET A 192 5.42 -2.83 -14.77
C MET A 192 6.69 -2.22 -15.38
N ASN A 193 6.67 -1.95 -16.69
CA ASN A 193 7.82 -1.37 -17.38
C ASN A 193 8.16 0.03 -16.89
N HIS A 194 7.15 0.86 -16.65
CA HIS A 194 7.37 2.19 -16.09
C HIS A 194 8.05 2.07 -14.72
N MET A 195 7.53 1.23 -13.83
CA MET A 195 8.08 1.04 -12.49
C MET A 195 9.50 0.43 -12.52
N ILE A 196 9.78 -0.50 -13.45
CA ILE A 196 11.12 -1.06 -13.67
C ILE A 196 12.09 0.03 -14.10
N ASN A 197 11.68 0.90 -15.02
CA ASN A 197 12.54 1.97 -15.52
C ASN A 197 12.88 3.00 -14.43
N VAL A 198 12.00 3.23 -13.47
CA VAL A 198 12.17 4.20 -12.40
C VAL A 198 12.86 3.60 -11.17
N GLY A 199 12.39 2.43 -10.71
CA GLY A 199 12.80 1.82 -9.44
C GLY A 199 13.64 0.55 -9.57
N GLY A 200 13.85 0.06 -10.81
CA GLY A 200 14.58 -1.18 -11.09
C GLY A 200 13.69 -2.43 -11.05
N SER A 201 14.15 -3.51 -11.70
CA SER A 201 13.38 -4.76 -11.83
C SER A 201 13.10 -5.47 -10.50
N GLY A 202 13.88 -5.17 -9.47
CA GLY A 202 13.71 -5.74 -8.14
C GLY A 202 12.52 -5.14 -7.35
N CYS A 203 11.94 -4.02 -7.79
CA CYS A 203 10.89 -3.36 -7.00
C CYS A 203 9.46 -3.71 -7.43
N VAL A 204 9.24 -4.51 -8.46
CA VAL A 204 7.91 -4.82 -8.97
C VAL A 204 7.43 -6.21 -8.58
N GLY A 205 6.13 -6.35 -8.37
CA GLY A 205 5.46 -7.61 -8.06
C GLY A 205 3.98 -7.57 -8.41
N ILE A 206 3.27 -8.65 -8.11
CA ILE A 206 1.83 -8.77 -8.27
C ILE A 206 1.15 -8.27 -6.98
N GLY A 207 0.17 -7.36 -7.13
CA GLY A 207 -0.66 -6.87 -6.04
C GLY A 207 -2.10 -6.76 -6.51
N THR A 208 -2.73 -7.89 -6.82
CA THR A 208 -4.01 -7.93 -7.54
C THR A 208 -5.13 -7.15 -6.88
N ASP A 209 -5.19 -7.18 -5.55
CA ASP A 209 -6.31 -6.67 -4.76
C ASP A 209 -7.65 -7.36 -5.14
N TYR A 210 -7.59 -8.60 -5.63
CA TYR A 210 -8.80 -9.36 -5.94
C TYR A 210 -9.68 -9.52 -4.71
N ASP A 211 -10.97 -9.49 -4.93
CA ASP A 211 -12.05 -9.44 -3.93
C ASP A 211 -12.14 -8.09 -3.16
N GLY A 212 -11.17 -7.20 -3.30
CA GLY A 212 -11.19 -5.85 -2.73
C GLY A 212 -11.94 -4.82 -3.60
N PHE A 213 -12.18 -5.12 -4.88
CA PHE A 213 -12.83 -4.22 -5.84
C PHE A 213 -13.65 -4.95 -6.92
N PRO A 214 -14.56 -4.23 -7.63
CA PRO A 214 -15.51 -4.87 -8.56
C PRO A 214 -15.06 -4.91 -10.02
N ASP A 215 -13.91 -4.33 -10.43
CA ASP A 215 -13.59 -4.07 -11.84
C ASP A 215 -12.15 -4.47 -12.22
N PRO A 216 -11.84 -5.78 -12.27
CA PRO A 216 -10.55 -6.27 -12.75
C PRO A 216 -10.39 -6.11 -14.26
N PRO A 217 -9.15 -6.18 -14.81
CA PRO A 217 -8.93 -6.24 -16.25
C PRO A 217 -9.59 -7.45 -16.90
N ASP A 218 -10.21 -7.24 -18.07
CA ASP A 218 -11.03 -8.26 -18.77
C ASP A 218 -10.25 -9.55 -19.08
N GLU A 219 -8.94 -9.47 -19.33
CA GLU A 219 -8.11 -10.61 -19.68
C GLU A 219 -7.62 -11.41 -18.46
N ILE A 220 -7.79 -10.86 -17.24
CA ILE A 220 -7.31 -11.48 -16.02
C ILE A 220 -8.22 -11.07 -14.85
N SER A 221 -9.34 -11.75 -14.72
CA SER A 221 -10.43 -11.38 -13.82
C SER A 221 -10.36 -12.06 -12.45
N ASP A 222 -9.57 -13.11 -12.29
CA ASP A 222 -9.44 -13.87 -11.05
C ASP A 222 -8.09 -14.58 -10.89
N LEU A 223 -7.86 -15.16 -9.71
CA LEU A 223 -6.61 -15.85 -9.37
C LEU A 223 -6.29 -17.04 -10.28
N SER A 224 -7.28 -17.70 -10.85
CA SER A 224 -7.06 -18.88 -11.71
C SER A 224 -6.41 -18.51 -13.05
N GLU A 225 -6.49 -17.23 -13.42
CA GLU A 225 -5.95 -16.69 -14.66
C GLU A 225 -4.53 -16.13 -14.51
N LEU A 226 -3.97 -16.05 -13.30
CA LEU A 226 -2.59 -15.57 -13.07
C LEU A 226 -1.54 -16.27 -13.94
N PRO A 227 -1.64 -17.57 -14.30
CA PRO A 227 -0.69 -18.19 -15.22
C PRO A 227 -0.62 -17.54 -16.62
N ARG A 228 -1.66 -16.78 -17.02
CA ARG A 228 -1.63 -16.00 -18.28
C ARG A 228 -0.53 -14.94 -18.28
N ILE A 229 -0.22 -14.36 -17.12
CA ILE A 229 0.85 -13.36 -16.98
C ILE A 229 2.19 -13.97 -17.38
N THR A 230 2.53 -15.15 -16.85
CA THR A 230 3.75 -15.85 -17.18
C THR A 230 3.86 -16.05 -18.69
N LYS A 231 2.83 -16.61 -19.31
CA LYS A 231 2.77 -16.86 -20.75
C LYS A 231 2.92 -15.57 -21.54
N TYR A 232 2.25 -14.51 -21.12
CA TYR A 232 2.29 -13.21 -21.78
C TYR A 232 3.67 -12.59 -21.73
N LEU A 233 4.26 -12.45 -20.54
CA LEU A 233 5.60 -11.87 -20.37
C LEU A 233 6.68 -12.67 -21.11
N THR A 234 6.63 -14.01 -21.04
CA THR A 234 7.55 -14.87 -21.78
C THR A 234 7.41 -14.66 -23.31
N SER A 235 6.18 -14.48 -23.81
CA SER A 235 5.96 -14.21 -25.25
C SER A 235 6.51 -12.86 -25.72
N LEU A 236 6.68 -11.91 -24.80
CA LEU A 236 7.30 -10.60 -25.06
C LEU A 236 8.83 -10.61 -24.91
N GLY A 237 9.43 -11.75 -24.52
CA GLY A 237 10.87 -11.90 -24.40
C GLY A 237 11.46 -11.49 -23.04
N TYR A 238 10.63 -11.35 -22.00
CA TYR A 238 11.15 -11.20 -20.65
C TYR A 238 11.91 -12.44 -20.22
N THR A 239 13.05 -12.26 -19.56
CA THR A 239 13.85 -13.36 -19.03
C THR A 239 13.15 -14.07 -17.87
N ASP A 240 13.48 -15.34 -17.64
CA ASP A 240 12.94 -16.11 -16.52
C ASP A 240 13.14 -15.38 -15.18
N VAL A 241 14.32 -14.77 -14.97
CA VAL A 241 14.63 -14.00 -13.76
C VAL A 241 13.69 -12.81 -13.58
N GLN A 242 13.34 -12.11 -14.66
CA GLN A 242 12.39 -10.98 -14.61
C GLN A 242 10.97 -11.47 -14.30
N VAL A 243 10.57 -12.55 -14.95
CA VAL A 243 9.24 -13.16 -14.75
C VAL A 243 9.11 -13.70 -13.32
N GLU A 244 10.07 -14.47 -12.82
CA GLU A 244 10.11 -14.96 -11.44
C GLU A 244 10.12 -13.82 -10.42
N GLY A 245 10.91 -12.76 -10.71
CA GLY A 245 10.95 -11.55 -9.91
C GLY A 245 9.55 -10.96 -9.72
N PHE A 246 8.85 -10.73 -10.82
CA PHE A 246 7.50 -10.16 -10.82
C PHE A 246 6.47 -11.08 -10.16
N LEU A 247 6.52 -12.39 -10.45
CA LEU A 247 5.57 -13.36 -9.91
C LEU A 247 5.66 -13.54 -8.38
N GLY A 248 6.80 -13.21 -7.75
CA GLY A 248 6.87 -13.32 -6.30
C GLY A 248 8.28 -13.29 -5.69
N ALA A 249 9.35 -13.51 -6.46
CA ALA A 249 10.69 -13.54 -5.89
C ALA A 249 11.09 -12.17 -5.28
N ASN A 250 10.65 -11.06 -5.87
CA ASN A 250 10.87 -9.71 -5.32
C ASN A 250 10.15 -9.52 -3.99
N ALA A 251 8.87 -9.91 -3.91
CA ALA A 251 8.10 -9.85 -2.66
C ALA A 251 8.72 -10.73 -1.57
N LEU A 252 9.13 -11.94 -1.93
CA LEU A 252 9.77 -12.87 -0.99
C LEU A 252 11.12 -12.32 -0.48
N ARG A 253 11.90 -11.67 -1.34
CA ARG A 253 13.14 -10.99 -0.94
C ARG A 253 12.84 -9.87 0.05
N THR A 254 11.86 -9.01 -0.24
CA THR A 254 11.47 -7.90 0.64
C THR A 254 11.00 -8.41 2.00
N LEU A 255 10.16 -9.46 2.03
CA LEU A 255 9.74 -10.10 3.27
C LEU A 255 10.93 -10.65 4.08
N ARG A 256 11.88 -11.34 3.43
CA ARG A 256 13.07 -11.88 4.10
C ARG A 256 14.02 -10.80 4.63
N GLN A 257 14.05 -9.63 4.00
CA GLN A 257 14.91 -8.52 4.39
C GLN A 257 14.29 -7.66 5.49
N GLY A 258 12.97 -7.43 5.43
CA GLY A 258 12.28 -6.46 6.27
C GLY A 258 11.51 -7.08 7.44
N TRP A 259 10.83 -8.21 7.22
CA TRP A 259 9.94 -8.77 8.24
C TRP A 259 10.68 -9.55 9.32
N GLY A 260 10.37 -9.22 10.57
CA GLY A 260 10.89 -9.94 11.74
C GLY A 260 12.36 -9.69 12.05
N LYS A 261 13.02 -8.79 11.33
CA LYS A 261 14.41 -8.40 11.65
C LYS A 261 14.41 -7.33 12.72
N ARG A 262 14.12 -7.75 13.95
CA ARG A 262 14.32 -6.90 15.13
C ARG A 262 15.78 -6.46 15.20
N SER A 263 15.98 -5.19 15.48
CA SER A 263 17.28 -4.73 15.94
C SER A 263 17.58 -5.40 17.28
N PRO A 264 18.79 -5.89 17.54
CA PRO A 264 19.22 -6.03 18.91
C PRO A 264 19.02 -4.68 19.58
N VAL A 265 18.25 -4.64 20.66
CA VAL A 265 18.20 -3.49 21.55
C VAL A 265 19.60 -3.45 22.18
N GLU A 266 20.38 -2.39 21.86
CA GLU A 266 21.63 -2.12 22.59
C GLU A 266 21.32 -1.72 24.02
#